data_612d4a6fbbfa4eed0a9b2d2e8ed28a68
#
_entry.id   612d4a6fbbfa4eed0a9b2d2e8ed28a68
#
_cell.length_a   1.000
_cell.length_b   1.000
_cell.length_c   1.000
_cell.angle_alpha   90.00
_cell.angle_beta   90.00
_cell.angle_gamma   90.00
#
_symmetry.space_group_name_H-M   'P 1'
#
loop_
_entity.id
_entity.type
_entity.pdbx_description
1 polymer ?
#
loop_
_entity_poly.entity_id
_entity_poly.type
_entity_poly.pdbx_seq_one_letter_code
_entity_poly.pdbx_strand_id
1 'polypeptide(L)'
;MYRNDISRARSCRKGNTRILLISVNWIAGFLFGCYLGSQLTDTGVSVMHNVVSCPLSFFSLYFVLFFPFVVSAVFIKLSQPLLSLLVTFAKALSVGYCSCGILIVFSSAGWLIRSLVLFSDSLIIILLLWFWIRNIAGDGNKFKSDIILCAVLSFAISCIDYFAVSPFLEALLNM
;
A
#
# COMPACT_ATOMS: atom_id res chain seq x y z
N MET A 1 15.64 -18.11 36.53
CA MET A 1 14.39 -18.26 35.77
C MET A 1 13.66 -16.93 35.59
N TYR A 2 13.50 -16.12 36.61
CA TYR A 2 12.75 -14.84 36.58
C TYR A 2 13.27 -13.76 35.62
N ARG A 3 14.57 -13.73 35.29
CA ARG A 3 15.19 -12.70 34.41
C ARG A 3 14.81 -12.86 32.95
N ASN A 4 14.50 -14.07 32.49
CA ASN A 4 14.10 -14.33 31.10
C ASN A 4 12.65 -13.93 30.81
N ASP A 5 11.78 -13.97 31.80
CA ASP A 5 10.37 -13.61 31.63
C ASP A 5 10.17 -12.10 31.50
N ILE A 6 10.98 -11.30 32.24
CA ILE A 6 10.96 -9.84 32.15
C ILE A 6 11.49 -9.36 30.79
N SER A 7 12.50 -10.03 30.24
CA SER A 7 13.03 -9.67 28.92
C SER A 7 12.05 -10.02 27.78
N ARG A 8 11.37 -11.15 27.88
CA ARG A 8 10.29 -11.56 26.93
C ARG A 8 9.10 -10.61 27.00
N ALA A 9 8.65 -10.22 28.20
CA ALA A 9 7.55 -9.28 28.39
C ALA A 9 7.87 -7.88 27.82
N ARG A 10 9.11 -7.39 27.99
CA ARG A 10 9.56 -6.13 27.40
C ARG A 10 9.65 -6.19 25.87
N SER A 11 10.10 -7.30 25.31
CA SER A 11 10.16 -7.51 23.85
C SER A 11 8.77 -7.55 23.23
N CYS A 12 7.85 -8.27 23.85
CA CYS A 12 6.45 -8.36 23.40
C CYS A 12 5.74 -6.98 23.46
N ARG A 13 5.96 -6.21 24.53
CA ARG A 13 5.39 -4.86 24.67
C ARG A 13 5.92 -3.88 23.62
N LYS A 14 7.21 -3.94 23.29
CA LYS A 14 7.81 -3.12 22.22
C LYS A 14 7.26 -3.49 20.82
N GLY A 15 7.01 -4.77 20.57
CA GLY A 15 6.38 -5.23 19.34
C GLY A 15 4.97 -4.67 19.16
N ASN A 16 4.13 -4.77 20.18
CA ASN A 16 2.74 -4.31 20.14
C ASN A 16 2.65 -2.79 19.94
N THR A 17 3.52 -1.99 20.61
CA THR A 17 3.54 -0.54 20.41
C THR A 17 3.91 -0.15 18.98
N ARG A 18 4.82 -0.86 18.33
CA ARG A 18 5.22 -0.61 16.94
C ARG A 18 4.10 -0.94 15.96
N ILE A 19 3.43 -2.08 16.14
CA ILE A 19 2.28 -2.48 15.31
C ILE A 19 1.17 -1.42 15.42
N LEU A 20 0.86 -0.98 16.64
CA LEU A 20 -0.15 0.04 16.89
C LEU A 20 0.22 1.36 16.20
N LEU A 21 1.47 1.78 16.27
CA LEU A 21 1.95 3.01 15.62
C LEU A 21 1.84 2.95 14.10
N ILE A 22 2.16 1.80 13.50
CA ILE A 22 1.99 1.57 12.06
C ILE A 22 0.51 1.63 11.68
N SER A 23 -0.35 0.96 12.44
CA SER A 23 -1.79 0.93 12.17
C SER A 23 -2.43 2.31 12.27
N VAL A 24 -2.09 3.08 13.30
CA VAL A 24 -2.57 4.45 13.47
C VAL A 24 -2.08 5.34 12.32
N ASN A 25 -0.80 5.23 11.95
CA ASN A 25 -0.23 5.99 10.85
C ASN A 25 -0.93 5.67 9.51
N TRP A 26 -1.24 4.39 9.27
CA TRP A 26 -1.96 3.97 8.07
C TRP A 26 -3.39 4.51 8.05
N ILE A 27 -4.13 4.38 9.14
CA ILE A 27 -5.50 4.90 9.26
C ILE A 27 -5.52 6.43 9.06
N ALA A 28 -4.58 7.15 9.68
CA ALA A 28 -4.46 8.60 9.52
C ALA A 28 -4.19 8.99 8.06
N GLY A 29 -3.26 8.30 7.38
CA GLY A 29 -2.97 8.52 5.97
C GLY A 29 -4.19 8.27 5.08
N PHE A 30 -4.88 7.14 5.30
CA PHE A 30 -6.09 6.79 4.55
C PHE A 30 -7.21 7.82 4.74
N LEU A 31 -7.54 8.20 5.97
CA LEU A 31 -8.57 9.21 6.27
C LEU A 31 -8.22 10.58 5.66
N PHE A 32 -6.95 10.98 5.77
CA PHE A 32 -6.51 12.23 5.17
C PHE A 32 -6.56 12.18 3.64
N GLY A 33 -6.22 11.05 3.04
CA GLY A 33 -6.40 10.81 1.61
C GLY A 33 -7.87 10.90 1.17
N CYS A 34 -8.78 10.27 1.92
CA CYS A 34 -10.22 10.36 1.68
C CYS A 34 -10.72 11.82 1.77
N TYR A 35 -10.26 12.56 2.77
CA TYR A 35 -10.59 13.98 2.90
C TYR A 35 -10.13 14.78 1.68
N LEU A 36 -8.88 14.62 1.23
CA LEU A 36 -8.38 15.28 0.03
C LEU A 36 -9.14 14.84 -1.23
N GLY A 37 -9.45 13.55 -1.36
CA GLY A 37 -10.23 13.01 -2.47
C GLY A 37 -11.66 13.55 -2.51
N SER A 38 -12.25 13.88 -1.34
CA SER A 38 -13.59 14.50 -1.28
C SER A 38 -13.59 15.97 -1.70
N GLN A 39 -12.44 16.63 -1.78
CA GLN A 39 -12.27 18.02 -2.21
C GLN A 39 -11.88 18.14 -3.70
N LEU A 40 -12.10 17.07 -4.51
CA LEU A 40 -11.78 17.09 -5.93
C LEU A 40 -12.53 18.22 -6.64
N THR A 41 -11.76 19.04 -7.38
CA THR A 41 -12.29 20.06 -8.29
C THR A 41 -12.65 19.42 -9.64
N ASP A 42 -13.37 20.14 -10.51
CA ASP A 42 -13.72 19.65 -11.85
C ASP A 42 -12.50 19.22 -12.66
N THR A 43 -11.39 19.94 -12.52
CA THR A 43 -10.10 19.55 -13.13
C THR A 43 -9.58 18.24 -12.53
N GLY A 44 -9.70 18.08 -11.22
CA GLY A 44 -9.30 16.83 -10.53
C GLY A 44 -10.15 15.63 -10.95
N VAL A 45 -11.44 15.83 -11.17
CA VAL A 45 -12.37 14.82 -11.69
C VAL A 45 -11.94 14.33 -13.07
N SER A 46 -11.63 15.26 -13.99
CA SER A 46 -11.18 14.92 -15.35
C SER A 46 -9.84 14.19 -15.36
N VAL A 47 -8.90 14.59 -14.52
CA VAL A 47 -7.61 13.90 -14.35
C VAL A 47 -7.81 12.50 -13.80
N MET A 48 -8.65 12.33 -12.77
CA MET A 48 -8.93 11.02 -12.18
C MET A 48 -9.59 10.07 -13.19
N HIS A 49 -10.55 10.58 -13.97
CA HIS A 49 -11.18 9.80 -15.05
C HIS A 49 -10.14 9.31 -16.05
N ASN A 50 -9.25 10.19 -16.52
CA ASN A 50 -8.19 9.84 -17.46
C ASN A 50 -7.21 8.82 -16.88
N VAL A 51 -6.81 8.97 -15.61
CA VAL A 51 -5.90 8.02 -14.94
C VAL A 51 -6.51 6.62 -14.83
N VAL A 52 -7.81 6.54 -14.50
CA VAL A 52 -8.51 5.24 -14.38
C VAL A 52 -8.74 4.61 -15.75
N SER A 53 -9.00 5.44 -16.78
CA SER A 53 -9.27 4.96 -18.15
C SER A 53 -8.01 4.63 -18.95
N CYS A 54 -6.82 5.02 -18.49
CA CYS A 54 -5.57 4.82 -19.20
C CYS A 54 -4.77 3.66 -18.57
N PRO A 55 -4.76 2.46 -19.19
CA PRO A 55 -4.04 1.33 -18.64
C PRO A 55 -2.53 1.61 -18.59
N LEU A 56 -1.93 1.39 -17.42
CA LEU A 56 -0.49 1.45 -17.25
C LEU A 56 0.16 0.29 -18.00
N SER A 57 1.34 0.52 -18.59
CA SER A 57 2.14 -0.61 -19.10
C SER A 57 2.51 -1.55 -17.96
N PHE A 58 2.63 -2.86 -18.24
CA PHE A 58 2.97 -3.87 -17.24
C PHE A 58 4.19 -3.50 -16.39
N PHE A 59 5.25 -3.02 -17.04
CA PHE A 59 6.47 -2.62 -16.32
C PHE A 59 6.26 -1.41 -15.40
N SER A 60 5.48 -0.43 -15.85
CA SER A 60 5.15 0.74 -15.03
C SER A 60 4.33 0.34 -13.81
N LEU A 61 3.35 -0.53 -14.00
CA LEU A 61 2.52 -1.07 -12.92
C LEU A 61 3.36 -1.82 -11.88
N TYR A 62 4.20 -2.77 -12.35
CA TYR A 62 5.12 -3.51 -11.48
C TYR A 62 6.03 -2.55 -10.68
N PHE A 63 6.60 -1.56 -11.35
CA PHE A 63 7.49 -0.62 -10.70
C PHE A 63 6.77 0.20 -9.62
N VAL A 64 5.58 0.70 -9.89
CA VAL A 64 4.75 1.45 -8.92
C VAL A 64 4.38 0.60 -7.71
N LEU A 65 4.06 -0.69 -7.91
CA LEU A 65 3.72 -1.61 -6.82
C LEU A 65 4.94 -2.02 -6.00
N PHE A 66 6.11 -2.18 -6.62
CA PHE A 66 7.35 -2.61 -5.94
C PHE A 66 8.13 -1.45 -5.29
N PHE A 67 8.03 -0.24 -5.82
CA PHE A 67 8.78 0.94 -5.35
C PHE A 67 8.67 1.21 -3.85
N PRO A 68 7.50 1.12 -3.19
CA PRO A 68 7.37 1.31 -1.74
C PRO A 68 8.25 0.38 -0.92
N PHE A 69 8.47 -0.87 -1.37
CA PHE A 69 9.35 -1.83 -0.70
C PHE A 69 10.81 -1.42 -0.81
N VAL A 70 11.24 -0.97 -1.99
CA VAL A 70 12.62 -0.51 -2.22
C VAL A 70 12.93 0.67 -1.30
N VAL A 71 12.06 1.68 -1.26
CA VAL A 71 12.25 2.86 -0.42
C VAL A 71 12.24 2.49 1.06
N SER A 72 11.29 1.65 1.48
CA SER A 72 11.23 1.16 2.87
C SER A 72 12.49 0.38 3.25
N ALA A 73 12.99 -0.49 2.36
CA ALA A 73 14.20 -1.27 2.57
C ALA A 73 15.44 -0.38 2.75
N VAL A 74 15.56 0.68 1.94
CA VAL A 74 16.65 1.67 2.06
C VAL A 74 16.62 2.34 3.42
N PHE A 75 15.45 2.83 3.88
CA PHE A 75 15.33 3.48 5.18
C PHE A 75 15.60 2.54 6.36
N ILE A 76 15.16 1.29 6.28
CA ILE A 76 15.46 0.28 7.30
C ILE A 76 16.98 0.05 7.36
N LYS A 77 17.64 -0.07 6.20
CA LYS A 77 19.09 -0.29 6.12
C LYS A 77 19.90 0.91 6.61
N LEU A 78 19.40 2.12 6.42
CA LEU A 78 19.99 3.35 6.96
C LEU A 78 19.72 3.54 8.47
N SER A 79 19.15 2.53 9.15
CA SER A 79 18.80 2.60 10.57
C SER A 79 17.81 3.72 10.91
N GLN A 80 17.03 4.15 9.95
CA GLN A 80 16.00 5.18 10.11
C GLN A 80 14.58 4.62 9.88
N PRO A 81 14.12 3.70 10.72
CA PRO A 81 12.83 3.04 10.52
C PRO A 81 11.64 4.00 10.58
N LEU A 82 11.78 5.16 11.23
CA LEU A 82 10.70 6.15 11.28
C LEU A 82 10.41 6.76 9.90
N LEU A 83 11.43 6.90 9.03
CA LEU A 83 11.23 7.41 7.67
C LEU A 83 10.46 6.42 6.79
N SER A 84 10.55 5.12 7.06
CA SER A 84 9.75 4.14 6.33
C SER A 84 8.26 4.21 6.71
N LEU A 85 7.87 4.80 7.86
CA LEU A 85 6.48 5.13 8.17
C LEU A 85 5.90 6.17 7.20
N LEU A 86 6.71 7.10 6.70
CA LEU A 86 6.27 8.05 5.67
C LEU A 86 5.87 7.34 4.38
N VAL A 87 6.53 6.25 4.02
CA VAL A 87 6.18 5.45 2.84
C VAL A 87 4.82 4.80 3.03
N THR A 88 4.56 4.20 4.20
CA THR A 88 3.24 3.60 4.51
C THR A 88 2.14 4.66 4.58
N PHE A 89 2.44 5.84 5.13
CA PHE A 89 1.51 6.97 5.15
C PHE A 89 1.18 7.46 3.74
N ALA A 90 2.19 7.70 2.90
CA ALA A 90 2.01 8.17 1.53
C ALA A 90 1.21 7.16 0.69
N LYS A 91 1.48 5.86 0.85
CA LYS A 91 0.71 4.81 0.17
C LYS A 91 -0.74 4.77 0.66
N ALA A 92 -0.98 4.86 1.96
CA ALA A 92 -2.32 4.91 2.54
C ALA A 92 -3.10 6.15 2.09
N LEU A 93 -2.43 7.30 2.03
CA LEU A 93 -2.98 8.55 1.52
C LEU A 93 -3.39 8.42 0.04
N SER A 94 -2.53 7.87 -0.79
CA SER A 94 -2.83 7.62 -2.21
C SER A 94 -4.07 6.73 -2.37
N VAL A 95 -4.15 5.62 -1.61
CA VAL A 95 -5.30 4.71 -1.64
C VAL A 95 -6.59 5.40 -1.16
N GLY A 96 -6.51 6.20 -0.09
CA GLY A 96 -7.65 6.97 0.41
C GLY A 96 -8.13 8.00 -0.62
N TYR A 97 -7.21 8.73 -1.24
CA TYR A 97 -7.50 9.71 -2.28
C TYR A 97 -8.19 9.08 -3.49
N CYS A 98 -7.60 8.02 -4.05
CA CYS A 98 -8.18 7.27 -5.17
C CYS A 98 -9.54 6.67 -4.79
N SER A 99 -9.67 6.14 -3.57
CA SER A 99 -10.91 5.55 -3.06
C SER A 99 -12.09 6.50 -3.10
N CYS A 100 -11.92 7.72 -2.60
CA CYS A 100 -12.94 8.76 -2.63
C CYS A 100 -13.15 9.34 -4.02
N GLY A 101 -12.05 9.62 -4.73
CA GLY A 101 -12.10 10.20 -6.07
C GLY A 101 -12.88 9.33 -7.06
N ILE A 102 -12.65 8.02 -7.08
CA ILE A 102 -13.36 7.07 -7.94
C ILE A 102 -14.87 7.07 -7.64
N LEU A 103 -15.26 7.11 -6.36
CA LEU A 103 -16.67 7.15 -5.98
C LEU A 103 -17.37 8.43 -6.46
N ILE A 104 -16.67 9.57 -6.46
CA ILE A 104 -17.20 10.84 -6.94
C ILE A 104 -17.34 10.82 -8.46
N VAL A 105 -16.30 10.34 -9.17
CA VAL A 105 -16.25 10.36 -10.63
C VAL A 105 -17.24 9.39 -11.27
N PHE A 106 -17.36 8.17 -10.75
CA PHE A 106 -18.12 7.08 -11.38
C PHE A 106 -19.47 6.80 -10.71
N SER A 107 -19.89 7.57 -9.72
CA SER A 107 -21.20 7.49 -9.06
C SER A 107 -21.67 6.04 -8.77
N SER A 108 -22.72 5.55 -9.45
CA SER A 108 -23.32 4.23 -9.21
C SER A 108 -22.41 3.04 -9.49
N ALA A 109 -21.53 3.11 -10.50
CA ALA A 109 -20.56 2.09 -10.82
C ALA A 109 -19.26 2.25 -10.00
N GLY A 110 -19.09 3.39 -9.36
CA GLY A 110 -17.83 3.78 -8.70
C GLY A 110 -17.35 2.79 -7.67
N TRP A 111 -18.23 2.10 -6.96
CA TRP A 111 -17.78 1.16 -5.94
C TRP A 111 -17.23 -0.16 -6.51
N LEU A 112 -17.71 -0.63 -7.67
CA LEU A 112 -17.13 -1.78 -8.37
C LEU A 112 -15.76 -1.40 -8.96
N ILE A 113 -15.69 -0.26 -9.65
CA ILE A 113 -14.46 0.27 -10.23
C ILE A 113 -13.42 0.49 -9.11
N ARG A 114 -13.82 1.08 -8.00
CA ARG A 114 -12.99 1.26 -6.82
C ARG A 114 -12.43 -0.07 -6.31
N SER A 115 -13.28 -1.10 -6.16
CA SER A 115 -12.85 -2.40 -5.65
C SER A 115 -11.81 -3.05 -6.55
N LEU A 116 -11.95 -2.91 -7.86
CA LEU A 116 -11.00 -3.43 -8.84
C LEU A 116 -9.69 -2.65 -8.82
N VAL A 117 -9.74 -1.32 -8.91
CA VAL A 117 -8.54 -0.46 -8.94
C VAL A 117 -7.74 -0.58 -7.64
N LEU A 118 -8.41 -0.69 -6.49
CA LEU A 118 -7.72 -0.78 -5.20
C LEU A 118 -7.36 -2.20 -4.78
N PHE A 119 -7.72 -3.22 -5.57
CA PHE A 119 -7.41 -4.61 -5.23
C PHE A 119 -5.92 -4.85 -5.07
N SER A 120 -5.13 -4.49 -6.07
CA SER A 120 -3.66 -4.64 -6.08
C SER A 120 -3.01 -3.81 -4.98
N ASP A 121 -3.45 -2.57 -4.80
CA ASP A 121 -2.96 -1.68 -3.77
C ASP A 121 -3.22 -2.23 -2.36
N SER A 122 -4.38 -2.85 -2.13
CA SER A 122 -4.71 -3.48 -0.85
C SER A 122 -3.79 -4.65 -0.53
N LEU A 123 -3.49 -5.49 -1.52
CA LEU A 123 -2.53 -6.60 -1.37
C LEU A 123 -1.12 -6.09 -1.08
N ILE A 124 -0.67 -5.05 -1.78
CA ILE A 124 0.65 -4.44 -1.56
C ILE A 124 0.76 -3.83 -0.16
N ILE A 125 -0.30 -3.21 0.35
CA ILE A 125 -0.31 -2.68 1.72
C ILE A 125 -0.13 -3.80 2.75
N ILE A 126 -0.85 -4.92 2.60
CA ILE A 126 -0.71 -6.08 3.49
C ILE A 126 0.73 -6.61 3.46
N LEU A 127 1.32 -6.74 2.27
CA LEU A 127 2.72 -7.15 2.11
C LEU A 127 3.69 -6.14 2.72
N LEU A 128 3.45 -4.85 2.57
CA LEU A 128 4.30 -3.80 3.12
C LEU A 128 4.25 -3.81 4.66
N LEU A 129 3.07 -3.98 5.24
CA LEU A 129 2.91 -4.16 6.69
C LEU A 129 3.62 -5.41 7.19
N TRP A 130 3.49 -6.54 6.49
CA TRP A 130 4.18 -7.78 6.81
C TRP A 130 5.70 -7.61 6.74
N PHE A 131 6.22 -7.01 5.67
CA PHE A 131 7.64 -6.71 5.50
C PHE A 131 8.17 -5.84 6.64
N TRP A 132 7.42 -4.83 7.02
CA TRP A 132 7.73 -3.92 8.11
C TRP A 132 7.82 -4.63 9.46
N ILE A 133 6.77 -5.36 9.83
CA ILE A 133 6.69 -6.07 11.10
C ILE A 133 7.88 -7.03 11.22
N ARG A 134 8.20 -7.74 10.16
CA ARG A 134 9.25 -8.75 10.16
C ARG A 134 10.65 -8.16 10.24
N ASN A 135 10.92 -7.07 9.54
CA ASN A 135 12.27 -6.52 9.45
C ASN A 135 12.60 -5.50 10.55
N ILE A 136 11.61 -4.91 11.20
CA ILE A 136 11.84 -4.01 12.34
C ILE A 136 11.74 -4.76 13.68
N ALA A 137 10.92 -5.80 13.77
CA ALA A 137 10.79 -6.61 14.98
C ALA A 137 11.74 -7.82 15.01
N GLY A 138 12.31 -8.22 13.89
CA GLY A 138 13.11 -9.43 13.71
C GLY A 138 14.62 -9.21 13.65
N ASP A 139 15.38 -10.30 13.65
CA ASP A 139 16.86 -10.35 13.73
C ASP A 139 17.58 -10.00 12.41
N GLY A 140 16.99 -9.30 11.46
CA GLY A 140 17.66 -8.82 10.25
C GLY A 140 18.27 -9.88 9.30
N ASN A 141 18.48 -11.11 9.76
CA ASN A 141 19.12 -12.18 8.99
C ASN A 141 18.34 -12.63 7.74
N LYS A 142 17.06 -12.30 7.67
CA LYS A 142 16.17 -12.68 6.55
C LYS A 142 15.84 -11.51 5.62
N PHE A 143 16.41 -10.34 5.84
CA PHE A 143 16.11 -9.13 5.10
C PHE A 143 16.23 -9.28 3.57
N LYS A 144 17.30 -9.92 3.09
CA LYS A 144 17.48 -10.16 1.64
C LYS A 144 16.40 -11.09 1.08
N SER A 145 16.08 -12.16 1.80
CA SER A 145 15.03 -13.11 1.41
C SER A 145 13.65 -12.44 1.39
N ASP A 146 13.39 -11.57 2.34
CA ASP A 146 12.10 -10.86 2.45
C ASP A 146 11.92 -9.84 1.30
N ILE A 147 12.98 -9.15 0.87
CA ILE A 147 12.94 -8.27 -0.32
C ILE A 147 12.67 -9.07 -1.59
N ILE A 148 13.37 -10.20 -1.77
CA ILE A 148 13.14 -11.08 -2.94
C ILE A 148 11.70 -11.58 -2.96
N LEU A 149 11.18 -12.02 -1.81
CA LEU A 149 9.79 -12.46 -1.70
C LEU A 149 8.81 -11.33 -2.04
N CYS A 150 9.03 -10.12 -1.53
CA CYS A 150 8.21 -8.95 -1.89
C CYS A 150 8.28 -8.63 -3.39
N ALA A 151 9.45 -8.76 -4.03
CA ALA A 151 9.60 -8.56 -5.46
C ALA A 151 8.78 -9.59 -6.27
N VAL A 152 8.89 -10.87 -5.91
CA VAL A 152 8.16 -11.96 -6.57
C VAL A 152 6.64 -11.80 -6.38
N LEU A 153 6.18 -11.49 -5.17
CA LEU A 153 4.76 -11.29 -4.90
C LEU A 153 4.21 -10.03 -5.59
N SER A 154 4.97 -8.93 -5.62
CA SER A 154 4.58 -7.74 -6.36
C SER A 154 4.49 -8.01 -7.86
N PHE A 155 5.38 -8.84 -8.40
CA PHE A 155 5.32 -9.27 -9.79
C PHE A 155 4.06 -10.10 -10.06
N ALA A 156 3.74 -11.07 -9.20
CA ALA A 156 2.53 -11.89 -9.33
C ALA A 156 1.25 -11.02 -9.24
N ILE A 157 1.19 -10.06 -8.31
CA ILE A 157 0.08 -9.11 -8.20
C ILE A 157 -0.04 -8.27 -9.46
N SER A 158 1.08 -7.78 -10.03
CA SER A 158 1.09 -7.03 -11.28
C SER A 158 0.59 -7.84 -12.46
N CYS A 159 0.91 -9.15 -12.52
CA CYS A 159 0.37 -10.05 -13.52
C CYS A 159 -1.16 -10.18 -13.41
N ILE A 160 -1.68 -10.38 -12.21
CA ILE A 160 -3.13 -10.48 -11.97
C ILE A 160 -3.82 -9.16 -12.38
N ASP A 161 -3.25 -8.03 -11.97
CA ASP A 161 -3.80 -6.71 -12.26
C ASP A 161 -3.83 -6.43 -13.77
N TYR A 162 -2.72 -6.68 -14.44
CA TYR A 162 -2.59 -6.41 -15.87
C TYR A 162 -3.42 -7.36 -16.75
N PHE A 163 -3.44 -8.66 -16.45
CA PHE A 163 -4.10 -9.66 -17.30
C PHE A 163 -5.56 -9.95 -16.95
N ALA A 164 -5.97 -9.69 -15.70
CA ALA A 164 -7.32 -9.97 -15.24
C ALA A 164 -8.11 -8.71 -14.89
N VAL A 165 -7.55 -7.83 -14.06
CA VAL A 165 -8.27 -6.66 -13.55
C VAL A 165 -8.42 -5.59 -14.62
N SER A 166 -7.34 -5.27 -15.34
CA SER A 166 -7.33 -4.19 -16.34
C SER A 166 -8.31 -4.43 -17.49
N PRO A 167 -8.37 -5.62 -18.16
CA PRO A 167 -9.35 -5.88 -19.20
C PRO A 167 -10.80 -5.87 -18.70
N PHE A 168 -11.02 -6.34 -17.46
CA PHE A 168 -12.35 -6.30 -16.86
C PHE A 168 -12.80 -4.87 -16.55
N LEU A 169 -11.87 -4.03 -16.10
CA LEU A 169 -12.10 -2.61 -15.86
C LEU A 169 -12.43 -1.87 -17.17
N GLU A 170 -11.68 -2.13 -18.24
CA GLU A 170 -11.95 -1.56 -19.57
C GLU A 170 -13.33 -1.96 -20.09
N ALA A 171 -13.72 -3.23 -19.95
CA ALA A 171 -15.05 -3.70 -20.32
C ALA A 171 -16.17 -2.96 -19.53
N LEU A 172 -15.93 -2.68 -18.25
CA LEU A 172 -16.89 -2.01 -17.37
C LEU A 172 -17.00 -0.51 -17.67
N LEU A 173 -15.92 0.13 -18.09
CA LEU A 173 -15.90 1.55 -18.48
C LEU A 173 -16.54 1.81 -19.85
N ASN A 174 -16.58 0.79 -20.71
CA ASN A 174 -17.17 0.87 -22.04
C ASN A 174 -18.66 0.46 -22.09
N MET A 175 -19.25 0.07 -20.96
CA MET A 175 -20.69 -0.20 -20.80
C MET A 175 -21.47 1.07 -20.49
#